data_afeb68f9b02e428998f3d080c1d07fcc
#
_entry.id   afeb68f9b02e428998f3d080c1d07fcc
#
_cell.length_a   1.000
_cell.length_b   1.000
_cell.length_c   1.000
_cell.angle_alpha   90.00
_cell.angle_beta   90.00
_cell.angle_gamma   90.00
#
_symmetry.space_group_name_H-M   'P 1'
#
loop_
_entity.id
_entity.type
_entity.pdbx_description
1 polymer ?
#
loop_
_entity_poly.entity_id
_entity_poly.type
_entity_poly.pdbx_seq_one_letter_code
_entity_poly.pdbx_strand_id
1 'polypeptide(L)'
;MSPSADAAGPASSASAPPLAPLIAAQLNYLLSHSKLPIRVGQIWSGCRNGSPADRFTLAIPFCLDYVHWDFVYNALSPKVVPDVVFGPEDERFQPLVDYAVAGNGDKSCLARWDCRAPEGLLALVQELRELYIEYQKKRVHMVDDARVAFELSTVLSKEGIEVCMVPSADRPDEVKFAVPLLDSDLDFAQLVPGCPWRLPQKIHLQVIFPISRSSSYSSMPSAPRLKLISTPDLKSLLSVEDVKLPPWSNGMCLAEYLPALEDSLNGLLVEASASIGSRRRFIEALAPTFGRPLEADPIFCRRATILSISGTFTFLVHFAIPLQFPKQQPVLTLQSSQHCNADGTPIMSPPINDYPWSPRWDQAEMVERIYDFLTDECQNFKKFCSDAITQQK
;
A
#
# COMPACT_ATOMS: atom_id res chain seq x y z
N MET A 1 -55.37 -1.01 -16.76
CA MET A 1 -55.14 -0.89 -15.31
C MET A 1 -53.76 -1.50 -15.02
N SER A 2 -52.75 -0.66 -15.00
CA SER A 2 -51.38 -1.06 -14.67
C SER A 2 -51.10 -0.64 -13.23
N PRO A 3 -50.47 -1.46 -12.39
CA PRO A 3 -50.06 -1.03 -11.06
C PRO A 3 -48.73 -0.29 -11.14
N SER A 4 -48.67 0.82 -10.45
CA SER A 4 -47.56 1.72 -10.22
C SER A 4 -46.40 1.04 -9.52
N ALA A 5 -45.18 1.30 -10.02
CA ALA A 5 -43.93 0.95 -9.38
C ALA A 5 -43.69 1.88 -8.18
N ASP A 6 -43.61 1.30 -7.00
CA ASP A 6 -43.16 1.98 -5.79
C ASP A 6 -41.66 2.28 -5.89
N ALA A 7 -41.32 3.55 -5.72
CA ALA A 7 -39.98 4.05 -5.63
C ALA A 7 -39.38 3.62 -4.30
N ALA A 8 -38.37 2.74 -4.34
CA ALA A 8 -37.51 2.47 -3.20
C ALA A 8 -36.70 3.72 -2.88
N GLY A 9 -36.98 4.36 -1.76
CA GLY A 9 -36.18 5.46 -1.21
C GLY A 9 -34.76 5.01 -0.85
N PRO A 10 -33.78 5.94 -0.78
CA PRO A 10 -32.41 5.61 -0.46
C PRO A 10 -32.32 5.04 0.95
N ALA A 11 -31.71 3.86 1.08
CA ALA A 11 -31.41 3.24 2.37
C ALA A 11 -30.59 4.23 3.22
N SER A 12 -31.14 4.63 4.37
CA SER A 12 -30.44 5.41 5.37
C SER A 12 -29.19 4.66 5.79
N SER A 13 -28.02 5.30 5.71
CA SER A 13 -26.77 4.81 6.27
C SER A 13 -26.93 4.73 7.79
N ALA A 14 -27.38 3.58 8.29
CA ALA A 14 -27.38 3.32 9.72
C ALA A 14 -25.91 3.32 10.19
N SER A 15 -25.54 4.29 11.03
CA SER A 15 -24.22 4.32 11.66
C SER A 15 -24.03 3.02 12.45
N ALA A 16 -22.85 2.41 12.29
CA ALA A 16 -22.52 1.19 13.02
C ALA A 16 -22.75 1.39 14.54
N PRO A 17 -23.31 0.39 15.25
CA PRO A 17 -23.57 0.53 16.69
C PRO A 17 -22.25 0.77 17.43
N PRO A 18 -22.24 1.60 18.49
CA PRO A 18 -21.04 1.86 19.27
C PRO A 18 -20.54 0.57 19.92
N LEU A 19 -19.22 0.34 19.90
CA LEU A 19 -18.59 -0.78 20.60
C LEU A 19 -18.68 -0.62 22.13
N ALA A 20 -18.76 -1.72 22.86
CA ALA A 20 -18.62 -1.71 24.32
C ALA A 20 -17.26 -1.09 24.71
N PRO A 21 -17.19 -0.27 25.78
CA PRO A 21 -15.98 0.53 26.07
C PRO A 21 -14.68 -0.27 26.22
N LEU A 22 -14.72 -1.46 26.85
CA LEU A 22 -13.54 -2.32 26.99
C LEU A 22 -13.07 -2.86 25.63
N ILE A 23 -14.01 -3.26 24.78
CA ILE A 23 -13.72 -3.76 23.44
C ILE A 23 -13.15 -2.63 22.58
N ALA A 24 -13.74 -1.44 22.64
CA ALA A 24 -13.26 -0.27 21.94
C ALA A 24 -11.82 0.11 22.34
N ALA A 25 -11.48 0.02 23.64
CA ALA A 25 -10.14 0.31 24.13
C ALA A 25 -9.10 -0.68 23.55
N GLN A 26 -9.40 -1.98 23.56
CA GLN A 26 -8.52 -3.00 22.99
C GLN A 26 -8.38 -2.86 21.47
N LEU A 27 -9.47 -2.60 20.76
CA LEU A 27 -9.46 -2.39 19.32
C LEU A 27 -8.64 -1.15 18.91
N ASN A 28 -8.84 -0.03 19.63
CA ASN A 28 -8.07 1.19 19.41
C ASN A 28 -6.58 0.99 19.70
N TYR A 29 -6.25 0.23 20.75
CA TYR A 29 -4.87 -0.11 21.07
C TYR A 29 -4.24 -0.93 19.93
N LEU A 30 -4.93 -1.98 19.46
CA LEU A 30 -4.48 -2.80 18.34
C LEU A 30 -4.21 -1.94 17.11
N LEU A 31 -5.15 -1.09 16.69
CA LEU A 31 -5.02 -0.26 15.50
C LEU A 31 -3.89 0.78 15.61
N SER A 32 -3.59 1.25 16.83
CA SER A 32 -2.57 2.26 17.07
C SER A 32 -1.15 1.69 17.20
N HIS A 33 -1.02 0.45 17.71
CA HIS A 33 0.27 -0.16 18.05
C HIS A 33 0.65 -1.35 17.16
N SER A 34 -0.25 -1.83 16.31
CA SER A 34 0.09 -2.88 15.35
C SER A 34 1.12 -2.38 14.34
N LYS A 35 2.17 -3.18 14.12
CA LYS A 35 3.13 -2.97 13.03
C LYS A 35 2.59 -3.44 11.67
N LEU A 36 1.44 -4.10 11.67
CA LEU A 36 0.75 -4.59 10.47
C LEU A 36 -0.42 -3.67 10.12
N PRO A 37 -0.73 -3.44 8.84
CA PRO A 37 -1.85 -2.63 8.41
C PRO A 37 -3.19 -3.38 8.56
N ILE A 38 -3.54 -3.73 9.80
CA ILE A 38 -4.80 -4.38 10.16
C ILE A 38 -5.94 -3.40 9.91
N ARG A 39 -7.05 -3.90 9.38
CA ARG A 39 -8.26 -3.11 9.10
C ARG A 39 -9.45 -3.71 9.85
N VAL A 40 -10.34 -2.84 10.29
CA VAL A 40 -11.64 -3.23 10.83
C VAL A 40 -12.62 -3.32 9.68
N GLY A 41 -13.27 -4.46 9.56
CA GLY A 41 -14.35 -4.67 8.60
C GLY A 41 -15.72 -4.33 9.23
N GLN A 42 -16.63 -5.30 9.21
CA GLN A 42 -17.96 -5.14 9.78
C GLN A 42 -17.93 -5.11 11.31
N ILE A 43 -18.77 -4.27 11.92
CA ILE A 43 -19.01 -4.21 13.36
C ILE A 43 -20.50 -4.45 13.60
N TRP A 44 -20.85 -5.40 14.50
CA TRP A 44 -22.26 -5.72 14.79
C TRP A 44 -22.48 -6.16 16.23
N SER A 45 -23.73 -6.21 16.65
CA SER A 45 -24.14 -6.69 17.97
C SER A 45 -24.83 -8.06 17.87
N GLY A 46 -24.54 -8.96 18.81
CA GLY A 46 -25.25 -10.21 18.96
C GLY A 46 -26.67 -10.06 19.54
N CYS A 47 -26.98 -8.89 20.10
CA CYS A 47 -28.27 -8.62 20.73
C CYS A 47 -29.16 -7.74 19.83
N ARG A 48 -30.48 -8.05 19.79
CA ARG A 48 -31.44 -7.34 18.89
C ARG A 48 -31.89 -5.95 19.39
N ASN A 49 -31.60 -5.56 20.61
CA ASN A 49 -32.21 -4.39 21.26
C ASN A 49 -31.21 -3.23 21.50
N GLY A 50 -30.53 -2.76 20.47
CA GLY A 50 -29.72 -1.53 20.59
C GLY A 50 -28.53 -1.61 21.57
N SER A 51 -28.13 -2.81 21.94
CA SER A 51 -26.95 -3.04 22.79
C SER A 51 -25.69 -2.62 22.05
N PRO A 52 -24.63 -2.18 22.76
CA PRO A 52 -23.34 -1.94 22.15
C PRO A 52 -22.85 -3.14 21.34
N ALA A 53 -22.11 -2.88 20.28
CA ALA A 53 -21.54 -3.95 19.47
C ALA A 53 -20.53 -4.75 20.30
N ASP A 54 -20.56 -6.06 20.14
CA ASP A 54 -19.72 -7.03 20.81
C ASP A 54 -18.94 -7.92 19.83
N ARG A 55 -19.05 -7.64 18.55
CA ARG A 55 -18.46 -8.43 17.45
C ARG A 55 -17.94 -7.53 16.36
N PHE A 56 -16.84 -7.96 15.76
CA PHE A 56 -16.25 -7.28 14.62
C PHE A 56 -15.35 -8.21 13.80
N THR A 57 -15.22 -7.93 12.51
CA THR A 57 -14.27 -8.59 11.63
C THR A 57 -12.96 -7.82 11.60
N LEU A 58 -11.83 -8.52 11.72
CA LEU A 58 -10.52 -7.97 11.38
C LEU A 58 -10.02 -8.55 10.06
N ALA A 59 -9.59 -7.66 9.17
CA ALA A 59 -8.81 -8.01 7.99
C ALA A 59 -7.33 -7.94 8.38
N ILE A 60 -6.69 -9.10 8.50
CA ILE A 60 -5.31 -9.26 8.96
C ILE A 60 -4.43 -9.58 7.76
N PRO A 61 -3.34 -8.82 7.51
CA PRO A 61 -2.45 -9.08 6.39
C PRO A 61 -1.78 -10.44 6.49
N PHE A 62 -1.89 -11.22 5.42
CA PHE A 62 -1.22 -12.50 5.28
C PHE A 62 -0.94 -12.81 3.80
N CYS A 63 0.27 -13.20 3.48
CA CYS A 63 0.71 -13.62 2.15
C CYS A 63 0.30 -12.64 1.03
N LEU A 64 0.47 -11.32 1.27
CA LEU A 64 0.15 -10.20 0.37
C LEU A 64 -1.35 -10.02 0.08
N ASP A 65 -2.19 -10.60 0.94
CA ASP A 65 -3.63 -10.48 0.93
C ASP A 65 -4.13 -10.27 2.37
N TYR A 66 -5.41 -10.46 2.61
CA TYR A 66 -6.01 -10.35 3.93
C TYR A 66 -6.78 -11.63 4.28
N VAL A 67 -6.55 -12.16 5.47
CA VAL A 67 -7.44 -13.12 6.10
C VAL A 67 -8.46 -12.37 6.95
N HIS A 68 -9.69 -12.85 6.95
CA HIS A 68 -10.79 -12.22 7.67
C HIS A 68 -11.20 -13.12 8.81
N TRP A 69 -11.03 -12.63 10.04
CA TRP A 69 -11.41 -13.33 11.26
C TRP A 69 -12.44 -12.53 12.03
N ASP A 70 -13.48 -13.21 12.49
CA ASP A 70 -14.52 -12.59 13.29
C ASP A 70 -14.21 -12.78 14.77
N PHE A 71 -14.15 -11.69 15.51
CA PHE A 71 -13.95 -11.67 16.95
C PHE A 71 -15.29 -11.48 17.63
N VAL A 72 -15.67 -12.43 18.47
CA VAL A 72 -16.96 -12.48 19.17
C VAL A 72 -16.73 -12.41 20.67
N TYR A 73 -17.01 -11.26 21.27
CA TYR A 73 -16.95 -11.09 22.71
C TYR A 73 -18.26 -11.55 23.36
N ASN A 74 -18.15 -12.16 24.55
CA ASN A 74 -19.32 -12.55 25.31
C ASN A 74 -19.87 -11.33 26.06
N ALA A 75 -20.99 -10.77 25.59
CA ALA A 75 -21.63 -9.61 26.22
C ALA A 75 -22.04 -9.84 27.68
N LEU A 76 -22.37 -11.10 28.08
CA LEU A 76 -22.74 -11.46 29.42
C LEU A 76 -21.53 -11.73 30.33
N SER A 77 -20.38 -12.06 29.75
CA SER A 77 -19.14 -12.36 30.47
C SER A 77 -17.95 -11.72 29.76
N PRO A 78 -17.84 -10.40 29.77
CA PRO A 78 -16.81 -9.67 29.00
C PRO A 78 -15.38 -9.94 29.50
N LYS A 79 -15.22 -10.63 30.61
CA LYS A 79 -13.92 -11.06 31.16
C LYS A 79 -13.35 -12.30 30.49
N VAL A 80 -14.18 -13.03 29.74
CA VAL A 80 -13.74 -14.21 28.98
C VAL A 80 -13.05 -13.79 27.72
N VAL A 81 -12.08 -14.59 27.29
CA VAL A 81 -11.41 -14.43 25.98
C VAL A 81 -12.46 -14.41 24.88
N PRO A 82 -12.34 -13.55 23.86
CA PRO A 82 -13.23 -13.59 22.71
C PRO A 82 -13.09 -14.89 21.93
N ASP A 83 -14.20 -15.41 21.43
CA ASP A 83 -14.18 -16.47 20.44
C ASP A 83 -13.70 -15.89 19.10
N VAL A 84 -12.92 -16.68 18.35
CA VAL A 84 -12.45 -16.28 17.04
C VAL A 84 -12.97 -17.27 16.00
N VAL A 85 -13.70 -16.75 15.01
CA VAL A 85 -14.22 -17.53 13.88
C VAL A 85 -13.32 -17.28 12.68
N PHE A 86 -12.72 -18.36 12.18
CA PHE A 86 -11.88 -18.36 10.99
C PHE A 86 -12.73 -18.54 9.73
N GLY A 87 -12.15 -18.20 8.57
CA GLY A 87 -12.84 -18.35 7.29
C GLY A 87 -13.17 -19.82 6.95
N PRO A 88 -14.14 -20.07 6.06
CA PRO A 88 -14.57 -21.42 5.70
C PRO A 88 -13.46 -22.24 5.05
N GLU A 89 -12.45 -21.62 4.46
CA GLU A 89 -11.30 -22.28 3.87
C GLU A 89 -10.31 -22.82 4.93
N ASP A 90 -10.46 -22.38 6.18
CA ASP A 90 -9.60 -22.67 7.32
C ASP A 90 -10.29 -23.53 8.41
N GLU A 91 -11.30 -24.30 8.05
CA GLU A 91 -12.03 -25.18 9.00
C GLU A 91 -11.10 -26.14 9.80
N ARG A 92 -9.94 -26.49 9.23
CA ARG A 92 -8.95 -27.34 9.89
C ARG A 92 -7.96 -26.57 10.76
N PHE A 93 -8.01 -25.25 10.76
CA PHE A 93 -7.18 -24.43 11.63
C PHE A 93 -7.76 -24.41 13.04
N GLN A 94 -7.20 -25.22 13.92
CA GLN A 94 -7.63 -25.35 15.31
C GLN A 94 -6.50 -24.98 16.29
N PRO A 95 -6.11 -23.69 16.35
CA PRO A 95 -4.92 -23.27 17.08
C PRO A 95 -4.92 -23.64 18.56
N LEU A 96 -6.09 -23.69 19.20
CA LEU A 96 -6.20 -23.98 20.63
C LEU A 96 -5.96 -25.46 20.96
N VAL A 97 -6.37 -26.37 20.08
CA VAL A 97 -6.17 -27.82 20.24
C VAL A 97 -4.70 -28.16 20.05
N ASP A 98 -4.09 -27.61 18.99
CA ASP A 98 -2.67 -27.83 18.68
C ASP A 98 -1.75 -27.31 19.80
N TYR A 99 -2.11 -26.21 20.43
CA TYR A 99 -1.35 -25.62 21.54
C TYR A 99 -1.41 -26.46 22.83
N ALA A 100 -2.57 -27.02 23.13
CA ALA A 100 -2.76 -27.91 24.28
C ALA A 100 -1.97 -29.21 24.15
N VAL A 101 -1.93 -29.77 22.93
CA VAL A 101 -1.17 -30.99 22.62
C VAL A 101 0.35 -30.74 22.69
N ALA A 102 0.82 -29.56 22.33
CA ALA A 102 2.24 -29.19 22.37
C ALA A 102 2.79 -28.88 23.77
N GLY A 103 1.96 -28.94 24.82
CA GLY A 103 2.37 -28.67 26.21
C GLY A 103 2.69 -27.19 26.52
N ASN A 104 2.38 -26.28 25.63
CA ASN A 104 2.65 -24.84 25.76
C ASN A 104 1.47 -24.02 26.34
N GLY A 105 0.43 -24.68 26.83
CA GLY A 105 -0.83 -24.03 27.28
C GLY A 105 -0.65 -22.90 28.29
N ASP A 106 0.33 -22.99 29.20
CA ASP A 106 0.57 -21.97 30.22
C ASP A 106 1.27 -20.69 29.69
N LYS A 107 1.84 -20.74 28.47
CA LYS A 107 2.56 -19.61 27.85
C LYS A 107 1.68 -18.78 26.92
N SER A 108 0.52 -19.30 26.52
CA SER A 108 -0.38 -18.61 25.61
C SER A 108 -0.94 -17.33 26.24
N CYS A 109 -1.16 -16.29 25.43
CA CYS A 109 -1.86 -15.08 25.85
C CYS A 109 -3.30 -15.38 26.26
N LEU A 110 -3.89 -16.47 25.76
CA LEU A 110 -5.23 -16.94 26.13
C LEU A 110 -5.30 -17.37 27.60
N ALA A 111 -4.26 -18.04 28.14
CA ALA A 111 -4.21 -18.44 29.53
C ALA A 111 -4.05 -17.25 30.49
N ARG A 112 -3.51 -16.14 30.00
CA ARG A 112 -3.23 -14.90 30.74
C ARG A 112 -4.14 -13.74 30.35
N TRP A 113 -5.30 -14.05 29.77
CA TRP A 113 -6.22 -13.03 29.29
C TRP A 113 -6.71 -12.10 30.41
N ASP A 114 -6.48 -10.82 30.24
CA ASP A 114 -7.10 -9.77 31.07
C ASP A 114 -7.90 -8.82 30.17
N CYS A 115 -9.20 -8.82 30.35
CA CYS A 115 -10.10 -7.95 29.57
C CYS A 115 -9.85 -6.45 29.79
N ARG A 116 -9.17 -6.06 30.88
CA ARG A 116 -8.84 -4.66 31.19
C ARG A 116 -7.52 -4.23 30.55
N ALA A 117 -6.68 -5.18 30.16
CA ALA A 117 -5.43 -4.90 29.45
C ALA A 117 -5.73 -4.51 28.00
N PRO A 118 -5.47 -3.27 27.59
CA PRO A 118 -5.77 -2.84 26.23
C PRO A 118 -4.94 -3.57 25.18
N GLU A 119 -3.76 -4.07 25.52
CA GLU A 119 -2.85 -4.84 24.68
C GLU A 119 -3.31 -6.28 24.42
N GLY A 120 -4.29 -6.80 25.17
CA GLY A 120 -4.70 -8.20 25.09
C GLY A 120 -5.13 -8.65 23.69
N LEU A 121 -5.93 -7.85 23.00
CA LEU A 121 -6.36 -8.16 21.63
C LEU A 121 -5.19 -8.16 20.64
N LEU A 122 -4.24 -7.24 20.77
CA LEU A 122 -3.06 -7.22 19.93
C LEU A 122 -2.21 -8.49 20.11
N ALA A 123 -1.98 -8.89 21.37
CA ALA A 123 -1.24 -10.12 21.68
C ALA A 123 -1.94 -11.37 21.12
N LEU A 124 -3.28 -11.45 21.26
CA LEU A 124 -4.07 -12.54 20.71
C LEU A 124 -3.95 -12.62 19.18
N VAL A 125 -4.11 -11.51 18.49
CA VAL A 125 -4.01 -11.45 17.01
C VAL A 125 -2.61 -11.85 16.54
N GLN A 126 -1.57 -11.41 17.24
CA GLN A 126 -0.18 -11.77 16.90
C GLN A 126 0.06 -13.28 17.07
N GLU A 127 -0.35 -13.85 18.21
CA GLU A 127 -0.19 -15.28 18.48
C GLU A 127 -0.97 -16.14 17.46
N LEU A 128 -2.24 -15.81 17.20
CA LEU A 128 -3.04 -16.53 16.21
C LEU A 128 -2.45 -16.43 14.80
N ARG A 129 -1.88 -15.27 14.45
CA ARG A 129 -1.24 -15.08 13.15
C ARG A 129 0.04 -15.93 13.00
N GLU A 130 0.84 -16.04 14.04
CA GLU A 130 2.03 -16.91 14.06
C GLU A 130 1.64 -18.37 13.88
N LEU A 131 0.63 -18.84 14.60
CA LEU A 131 0.08 -20.18 14.47
C LEU A 131 -0.48 -20.43 13.06
N TYR A 132 -1.13 -19.42 12.47
CA TYR A 132 -1.69 -19.53 11.14
C TYR A 132 -0.59 -19.60 10.05
N ILE A 133 0.53 -18.88 10.21
CA ILE A 133 1.70 -19.01 9.34
C ILE A 133 2.22 -20.44 9.37
N GLU A 134 2.39 -21.04 10.55
CA GLU A 134 2.87 -22.41 10.68
C GLU A 134 1.87 -23.44 10.13
N TYR A 135 0.57 -23.21 10.31
CA TYR A 135 -0.48 -24.03 9.73
C TYR A 135 -0.42 -24.02 8.20
N GLN A 136 -0.27 -22.86 7.60
CA GLN A 136 -0.17 -22.74 6.14
C GLN A 136 1.12 -23.36 5.59
N LYS A 137 2.25 -23.21 6.26
CA LYS A 137 3.50 -23.91 5.90
C LYS A 137 3.31 -25.43 5.90
N LYS A 138 2.66 -25.99 6.93
CA LYS A 138 2.35 -27.43 6.99
C LYS A 138 1.44 -27.85 5.83
N ARG A 139 0.41 -27.07 5.49
CA ARG A 139 -0.47 -27.35 4.32
C ARG A 139 0.32 -27.41 3.02
N VAL A 140 1.19 -26.43 2.78
CA VAL A 140 2.02 -26.38 1.57
C VAL A 140 3.00 -27.54 1.55
N HIS A 141 3.56 -27.94 2.69
CA HIS A 141 4.48 -29.09 2.77
C HIS A 141 3.80 -30.43 2.44
N MET A 142 2.48 -30.54 2.64
CA MET A 142 1.70 -31.74 2.30
C MET A 142 1.31 -31.83 0.82
N VAL A 143 1.66 -30.82 0.02
CA VAL A 143 1.39 -30.83 -1.42
C VAL A 143 2.29 -31.85 -2.11
N ASP A 144 1.71 -32.74 -2.90
CA ASP A 144 2.46 -33.75 -3.71
C ASP A 144 3.01 -33.10 -4.99
N ASP A 145 3.94 -32.15 -4.80
CA ASP A 145 4.67 -31.49 -5.87
C ASP A 145 6.13 -31.28 -5.42
N ALA A 146 7.03 -32.08 -6.00
CA ALA A 146 8.45 -32.10 -5.65
C ALA A 146 9.13 -30.75 -5.87
N ARG A 147 8.67 -29.95 -6.84
CA ARG A 147 9.19 -28.61 -7.12
C ARG A 147 8.80 -27.65 -6.01
N VAL A 148 7.52 -27.63 -5.62
CA VAL A 148 7.05 -26.77 -4.52
C VAL A 148 7.76 -27.14 -3.22
N ALA A 149 7.93 -28.45 -2.93
CA ALA A 149 8.65 -28.91 -1.75
C ALA A 149 10.13 -28.47 -1.77
N PHE A 150 10.79 -28.53 -2.93
CA PHE A 150 12.16 -28.04 -3.09
C PHE A 150 12.25 -26.53 -2.88
N GLU A 151 11.42 -25.75 -3.55
CA GLU A 151 11.39 -24.29 -3.40
C GLU A 151 11.14 -23.87 -1.94
N LEU A 152 10.18 -24.53 -1.28
CA LEU A 152 9.90 -24.28 0.12
C LEU A 152 11.14 -24.52 1.00
N SER A 153 11.84 -25.65 0.78
CA SER A 153 13.04 -26.00 1.55
C SER A 153 14.17 -24.99 1.38
N THR A 154 14.32 -24.39 0.19
CA THR A 154 15.41 -23.46 -0.12
C THR A 154 15.19 -22.07 0.47
N VAL A 155 13.93 -21.67 0.67
CA VAL A 155 13.60 -20.29 1.09
C VAL A 155 13.08 -20.19 2.53
N LEU A 156 12.75 -21.30 3.20
CA LEU A 156 12.24 -21.30 4.57
C LEU A 156 13.20 -20.68 5.60
N SER A 157 14.50 -20.65 5.30
CA SER A 157 15.52 -20.00 6.16
C SER A 157 15.43 -18.48 6.13
N LYS A 158 14.78 -17.89 5.12
CA LYS A 158 14.63 -16.42 5.02
C LYS A 158 13.52 -15.96 5.97
N GLU A 159 13.89 -15.04 6.86
CA GLU A 159 12.95 -14.49 7.85
C GLU A 159 11.78 -13.76 7.16
N GLY A 160 10.58 -13.90 7.71
CA GLY A 160 9.39 -13.19 7.25
C GLY A 160 8.74 -13.76 5.99
N ILE A 161 9.19 -14.91 5.47
CA ILE A 161 8.50 -15.60 4.36
C ILE A 161 7.14 -16.10 4.81
N GLU A 162 6.13 -15.81 3.99
CA GLU A 162 4.79 -16.34 4.14
C GLU A 162 4.43 -17.17 2.89
N VAL A 163 3.73 -18.28 3.13
CA VAL A 163 3.28 -19.17 2.07
C VAL A 163 1.84 -19.57 2.33
N CYS A 164 1.06 -19.73 1.26
CA CYS A 164 -0.31 -20.22 1.38
C CYS A 164 -0.74 -21.05 0.18
N MET A 165 -1.71 -21.93 0.43
CA MET A 165 -2.48 -22.58 -0.61
C MET A 165 -3.58 -21.66 -1.09
N VAL A 166 -3.74 -21.51 -2.39
CA VAL A 166 -4.85 -20.81 -3.01
C VAL A 166 -5.72 -21.84 -3.71
N PRO A 167 -6.81 -22.30 -3.07
CA PRO A 167 -7.72 -23.23 -3.69
C PRO A 167 -8.47 -22.55 -4.84
N SER A 168 -8.72 -23.25 -5.91
CA SER A 168 -9.50 -22.75 -7.03
C SER A 168 -10.51 -23.80 -7.48
N ALA A 169 -11.77 -23.37 -7.68
CA ALA A 169 -12.83 -24.27 -8.17
C ALA A 169 -12.62 -24.66 -9.64
N ASP A 170 -12.16 -23.71 -10.47
CA ASP A 170 -12.10 -23.86 -11.93
C ASP A 170 -10.68 -24.02 -12.50
N ARG A 171 -9.64 -23.94 -11.66
CA ARG A 171 -8.22 -23.99 -12.04
C ARG A 171 -7.46 -24.97 -11.16
N PRO A 172 -6.23 -25.38 -11.54
CA PRO A 172 -5.35 -26.08 -10.62
C PRO A 172 -5.13 -25.25 -9.36
N ASP A 173 -5.01 -25.92 -8.21
CA ASP A 173 -4.60 -25.26 -6.98
C ASP A 173 -3.25 -24.58 -7.18
N GLU A 174 -3.03 -23.50 -6.48
CA GLU A 174 -1.80 -22.72 -6.59
C GLU A 174 -1.15 -22.59 -5.22
N VAL A 175 0.18 -22.58 -5.19
CA VAL A 175 0.94 -22.19 -4.00
C VAL A 175 1.49 -20.79 -4.23
N LYS A 176 1.18 -19.90 -3.32
CA LYS A 176 1.64 -18.52 -3.32
C LYS A 176 2.69 -18.33 -2.23
N PHE A 177 3.82 -17.76 -2.61
CA PHE A 177 4.88 -17.32 -1.71
C PHE A 177 4.88 -15.79 -1.69
N ALA A 178 5.00 -15.22 -0.50
CA ALA A 178 5.32 -13.83 -0.27
C ALA A 178 6.73 -13.75 0.31
N VAL A 179 7.69 -13.45 -0.53
CA VAL A 179 9.11 -13.40 -0.17
C VAL A 179 9.50 -11.97 0.11
N PRO A 180 9.87 -11.60 1.36
CA PRO A 180 10.38 -10.27 1.64
C PRO A 180 11.72 -10.09 0.94
N LEU A 181 11.83 -8.96 0.23
CA LEU A 181 13.05 -8.53 -0.44
C LEU A 181 13.68 -7.43 0.38
N LEU A 182 15.01 -7.38 0.35
CA LEU A 182 15.82 -6.47 1.13
C LEU A 182 15.73 -6.79 2.62
N ASP A 183 16.84 -6.85 3.27
CA ASP A 183 16.89 -7.06 4.71
C ASP A 183 16.07 -5.98 5.42
N SER A 184 15.44 -6.35 6.53
CA SER A 184 14.64 -5.45 7.39
C SER A 184 15.41 -4.22 7.87
N ASP A 185 16.73 -4.21 7.65
CA ASP A 185 17.68 -3.17 8.05
C ASP A 185 17.85 -2.05 7.01
N LEU A 186 17.15 -2.10 5.88
CA LEU A 186 17.11 -0.96 4.96
C LEU A 186 16.34 0.16 5.66
N ASP A 187 17.10 0.98 6.39
CA ASP A 187 16.55 2.14 7.09
C ASP A 187 16.14 3.21 6.08
N PHE A 188 14.91 3.09 5.60
CA PHE A 188 14.32 4.11 4.72
C PHE A 188 14.35 5.51 5.34
N ALA A 189 14.44 5.63 6.67
CA ALA A 189 14.59 6.91 7.34
C ALA A 189 15.97 7.53 7.07
N GLN A 190 17.01 6.72 6.88
CA GLN A 190 18.31 7.20 6.43
C GLN A 190 18.30 7.58 4.95
N LEU A 191 17.62 6.80 4.10
CA LEU A 191 17.50 7.08 2.67
C LEU A 191 16.68 8.35 2.40
N VAL A 192 15.63 8.59 3.20
CA VAL A 192 14.72 9.72 3.07
C VAL A 192 14.52 10.39 4.44
N PRO A 193 15.45 11.25 4.87
CA PRO A 193 15.34 11.95 6.15
C PRO A 193 14.04 12.74 6.27
N GLY A 194 13.38 12.61 7.42
CA GLY A 194 12.10 13.29 7.69
C GLY A 194 10.87 12.61 7.09
N CYS A 195 11.02 11.38 6.61
CA CYS A 195 9.91 10.62 6.03
C CYS A 195 8.80 10.37 7.06
N PRO A 196 7.52 10.64 6.74
CA PRO A 196 6.40 10.53 7.66
C PRO A 196 5.84 9.11 7.80
N TRP A 197 6.51 8.10 7.24
CA TRP A 197 6.00 6.74 7.23
C TRP A 197 5.91 6.17 8.65
N ARG A 198 4.71 5.82 9.06
CA ARG A 198 4.44 5.25 10.38
C ARG A 198 4.72 3.75 10.44
N LEU A 199 4.56 3.06 9.31
CA LEU A 199 4.77 1.63 9.19
C LEU A 199 6.09 1.35 8.46
N PRO A 200 6.77 0.25 8.81
CA PRO A 200 7.94 -0.20 8.06
C PRO A 200 7.57 -0.41 6.59
N GLN A 201 8.37 0.16 5.71
CA GLN A 201 8.18 -0.03 4.27
C GLN A 201 8.78 -1.38 3.85
N LYS A 202 8.06 -2.10 3.01
CA LYS A 202 8.45 -3.44 2.57
C LYS A 202 8.24 -3.61 1.08
N ILE A 203 9.15 -4.34 0.46
CA ILE A 203 9.01 -4.85 -0.89
C ILE A 203 8.97 -6.38 -0.81
N HIS A 204 8.03 -6.99 -1.48
CA HIS A 204 7.90 -8.44 -1.55
C HIS A 204 7.91 -8.90 -3.00
N LEU A 205 8.50 -10.06 -3.23
CA LEU A 205 8.27 -10.83 -4.43
C LEU A 205 7.10 -11.79 -4.19
N GLN A 206 6.02 -11.60 -4.92
CA GLN A 206 4.96 -12.60 -5.02
C GLN A 206 5.37 -13.63 -6.05
N VAL A 207 5.39 -14.89 -5.66
CA VAL A 207 5.67 -16.03 -6.54
C VAL A 207 4.50 -16.99 -6.48
N ILE A 208 3.95 -17.37 -7.63
CA ILE A 208 2.81 -18.26 -7.70
C ILE A 208 3.18 -19.47 -8.54
N PHE A 209 3.18 -20.65 -7.93
CA PHE A 209 3.38 -21.93 -8.57
C PHE A 209 2.03 -22.62 -8.79
N PRO A 210 1.65 -22.94 -10.04
CA PRO A 210 0.50 -23.79 -10.30
C PRO A 210 0.84 -25.24 -9.96
N ILE A 211 -0.06 -25.94 -9.26
CA ILE A 211 0.11 -27.35 -8.88
C ILE A 211 -0.57 -28.20 -9.95
N SER A 212 0.17 -29.12 -10.53
CA SER A 212 -0.37 -30.08 -11.49
C SER A 212 -1.02 -31.26 -10.76
N ARG A 213 -2.34 -31.43 -10.85
CA ARG A 213 -3.08 -32.59 -10.30
C ARG A 213 -2.91 -33.85 -11.12
N SER A 214 -2.24 -33.82 -12.29
CA SER A 214 -2.08 -34.96 -13.18
C SER A 214 -0.68 -35.55 -13.09
N SER A 215 -0.60 -36.87 -12.82
CA SER A 215 0.61 -37.68 -12.85
C SER A 215 1.15 -37.95 -14.27
N SER A 216 0.84 -37.12 -15.26
CA SER A 216 1.39 -37.24 -16.60
C SER A 216 2.82 -36.69 -16.64
N TYR A 217 3.78 -37.58 -16.64
CA TYR A 217 5.24 -37.36 -16.65
C TYR A 217 5.79 -36.59 -17.88
N SER A 218 4.95 -35.99 -18.73
CA SER A 218 5.39 -35.42 -20.00
C SER A 218 5.23 -33.89 -20.16
N SER A 219 4.70 -33.17 -19.19
CA SER A 219 4.62 -31.71 -19.30
C SER A 219 5.75 -31.04 -18.52
N MET A 220 6.58 -30.24 -19.22
CA MET A 220 7.56 -29.39 -18.56
C MET A 220 6.85 -28.52 -17.51
N PRO A 221 7.39 -28.42 -16.28
CA PRO A 221 6.80 -27.59 -15.26
C PRO A 221 6.72 -26.13 -15.75
N SER A 222 5.54 -25.52 -15.68
CA SER A 222 5.36 -24.14 -16.10
C SER A 222 6.15 -23.20 -15.19
N ALA A 223 6.74 -22.14 -15.78
CA ALA A 223 7.44 -21.12 -15.01
C ALA A 223 6.50 -20.48 -13.95
N PRO A 224 7.02 -20.10 -12.78
CA PRO A 224 6.22 -19.40 -11.79
C PRO A 224 5.79 -18.02 -12.30
N ARG A 225 4.66 -17.53 -11.81
CA ARG A 225 4.26 -16.15 -12.04
C ARG A 225 4.89 -15.28 -10.97
N LEU A 226 5.62 -14.25 -11.40
CA LEU A 226 6.36 -13.33 -10.53
C LEU A 226 5.74 -11.94 -10.57
N LYS A 227 5.62 -11.31 -9.42
CA LYS A 227 5.18 -9.92 -9.31
C LYS A 227 5.83 -9.24 -8.11
N LEU A 228 6.33 -8.01 -8.30
CA LEU A 228 6.76 -7.18 -7.19
C LEU A 228 5.56 -6.45 -6.58
N ILE A 229 5.53 -6.42 -5.26
CA ILE A 229 4.50 -5.72 -4.49
C ILE A 229 5.19 -4.92 -3.38
N SER A 230 4.85 -3.64 -3.28
CA SER A 230 5.35 -2.76 -2.22
C SER A 230 4.23 -2.24 -1.34
N THR A 231 4.60 -1.76 -0.16
CA THR A 231 3.70 -0.93 0.66
C THR A 231 3.29 0.31 -0.13
N PRO A 232 2.03 0.80 0.02
CA PRO A 232 1.51 1.92 -0.76
C PRO A 232 2.34 3.20 -0.66
N ASP A 233 2.88 3.49 0.53
CA ASP A 233 3.66 4.70 0.79
C ASP A 233 4.98 4.73 -0.01
N LEU A 234 5.57 3.56 -0.28
CA LEU A 234 6.81 3.45 -1.04
C LEU A 234 6.68 3.94 -2.49
N LYS A 235 5.46 3.99 -3.03
CA LYS A 235 5.17 4.55 -4.37
C LYS A 235 5.55 6.03 -4.51
N SER A 236 5.66 6.74 -3.40
CA SER A 236 6.16 8.13 -3.41
C SER A 236 7.67 8.24 -3.71
N LEU A 237 8.41 7.16 -3.44
CA LEU A 237 9.86 7.07 -3.68
C LEU A 237 10.17 6.29 -4.97
N LEU A 238 9.55 5.12 -5.14
CA LEU A 238 9.84 4.18 -6.23
C LEU A 238 8.56 3.50 -6.69
N SER A 239 8.32 3.46 -8.01
CA SER A 239 7.29 2.62 -8.61
C SER A 239 7.85 1.21 -8.85
N VAL A 240 7.61 0.30 -7.90
CA VAL A 240 8.07 -1.10 -8.05
C VAL A 240 7.33 -1.84 -9.16
N GLU A 241 6.18 -1.35 -9.59
CA GLU A 241 5.39 -1.94 -10.68
C GLU A 241 6.09 -1.77 -12.04
N ASP A 242 6.95 -0.74 -12.17
CA ASP A 242 7.70 -0.44 -13.38
C ASP A 242 9.09 -1.15 -13.42
N VAL A 243 9.45 -1.86 -12.34
CA VAL A 243 10.73 -2.55 -12.26
C VAL A 243 10.71 -3.79 -13.15
N LYS A 244 11.65 -3.84 -14.10
CA LYS A 244 11.82 -5.00 -14.96
C LYS A 244 12.42 -6.15 -14.17
N LEU A 245 11.62 -7.20 -13.98
CA LEU A 245 12.09 -8.43 -13.34
C LEU A 245 13.16 -9.14 -14.19
N PRO A 246 14.21 -9.70 -13.56
CA PRO A 246 15.13 -10.59 -14.26
C PRO A 246 14.37 -11.77 -14.89
N PRO A 247 14.83 -12.32 -16.03
CA PRO A 247 14.18 -13.46 -16.63
C PRO A 247 14.34 -14.71 -15.76
N TRP A 248 13.25 -15.46 -15.59
CA TRP A 248 13.30 -16.77 -14.94
C TRP A 248 13.80 -17.82 -15.93
N SER A 249 14.93 -18.45 -15.65
CA SER A 249 15.51 -19.51 -16.49
C SER A 249 14.96 -20.90 -16.10
N ASN A 250 14.89 -21.80 -17.07
CA ASN A 250 14.48 -23.17 -16.79
C ASN A 250 15.46 -23.85 -15.82
N GLY A 251 14.93 -24.48 -14.78
CA GLY A 251 15.74 -25.12 -13.73
C GLY A 251 16.22 -24.19 -12.62
N MET A 252 16.01 -22.88 -12.73
CA MET A 252 16.32 -21.91 -11.68
C MET A 252 15.38 -22.10 -10.49
N CYS A 253 15.87 -21.88 -9.29
CA CYS A 253 15.10 -21.84 -8.05
C CYS A 253 15.04 -20.43 -7.46
N LEU A 254 14.14 -20.23 -6.50
CA LEU A 254 14.00 -18.93 -5.80
C LEU A 254 15.29 -18.46 -5.13
N ALA A 255 16.00 -19.38 -4.47
CA ALA A 255 17.26 -19.04 -3.80
C ALA A 255 18.33 -18.51 -4.76
N GLU A 256 18.33 -18.95 -6.02
CA GLU A 256 19.24 -18.42 -7.07
C GLU A 256 18.72 -17.11 -7.69
N TYR A 257 17.40 -16.95 -7.74
CA TYR A 257 16.77 -15.77 -8.35
C TYR A 257 16.85 -14.50 -7.47
N LEU A 258 16.70 -14.69 -6.16
CA LEU A 258 16.58 -13.59 -5.20
C LEU A 258 17.78 -12.65 -5.17
N PRO A 259 19.06 -13.10 -5.12
CA PRO A 259 20.21 -12.20 -5.01
C PRO A 259 20.29 -11.19 -6.15
N ALA A 260 20.11 -11.63 -7.40
CA ALA A 260 20.16 -10.73 -8.56
C ALA A 260 19.02 -9.69 -8.56
N LEU A 261 17.84 -10.09 -8.06
CA LEU A 261 16.71 -9.18 -7.90
C LEU A 261 16.96 -8.16 -6.77
N GLU A 262 17.49 -8.58 -5.64
CA GLU A 262 17.80 -7.72 -4.50
C GLU A 262 18.88 -6.70 -4.84
N ASP A 263 19.94 -7.10 -5.56
CA ASP A 263 20.98 -6.19 -6.05
C ASP A 263 20.39 -5.11 -6.99
N SER A 264 19.52 -5.54 -7.91
CA SER A 264 18.83 -4.61 -8.81
C SER A 264 17.95 -3.60 -8.06
N LEU A 265 17.20 -4.07 -7.07
CA LEU A 265 16.34 -3.20 -6.25
C LEU A 265 17.14 -2.22 -5.39
N ASN A 266 18.25 -2.68 -4.79
CA ASN A 266 19.17 -1.81 -4.05
C ASN A 266 19.70 -0.68 -4.93
N GLY A 267 20.12 -0.99 -6.15
CA GLY A 267 20.56 0.03 -7.12
C GLY A 267 19.46 1.06 -7.41
N LEU A 268 18.22 0.61 -7.62
CA LEU A 268 17.09 1.50 -7.88
C LEU A 268 16.73 2.38 -6.67
N LEU A 269 16.82 1.86 -5.45
CA LEU A 269 16.57 2.64 -4.24
C LEU A 269 17.61 3.73 -4.03
N VAL A 270 18.89 3.42 -4.29
CA VAL A 270 19.97 4.42 -4.26
C VAL A 270 19.75 5.50 -5.32
N GLU A 271 19.38 5.13 -6.55
CA GLU A 271 19.06 6.09 -7.62
C GLU A 271 17.85 6.95 -7.25
N ALA A 272 16.79 6.36 -6.69
CA ALA A 272 15.60 7.08 -6.25
C ALA A 272 15.92 8.11 -5.14
N SER A 273 16.75 7.73 -4.17
CA SER A 273 17.22 8.63 -3.12
C SER A 273 18.05 9.79 -3.69
N ALA A 274 18.99 9.51 -4.57
CA ALA A 274 19.78 10.55 -5.26
C ALA A 274 18.91 11.51 -6.08
N SER A 275 17.83 11.00 -6.68
CA SER A 275 16.84 11.79 -7.43
C SER A 275 16.10 12.79 -6.53
N ILE A 276 15.84 12.48 -5.26
CA ILE A 276 15.28 13.45 -4.29
C ILE A 276 16.22 14.65 -4.14
N GLY A 277 17.52 14.40 -3.98
CA GLY A 277 18.53 15.46 -3.91
C GLY A 277 18.55 16.36 -5.17
N SER A 278 18.40 15.77 -6.34
CA SER A 278 18.32 16.51 -7.59
C SER A 278 17.05 17.37 -7.69
N ARG A 279 15.89 16.83 -7.30
CA ARG A 279 14.63 17.59 -7.24
C ARG A 279 14.70 18.73 -6.23
N ARG A 280 15.33 18.50 -5.06
CA ARG A 280 15.52 19.55 -4.04
C ARG A 280 16.34 20.72 -4.58
N ARG A 281 17.49 20.44 -5.20
CA ARG A 281 18.31 21.48 -5.83
C ARG A 281 17.56 22.23 -6.93
N PHE A 282 16.71 21.55 -7.70
CA PHE A 282 15.87 22.21 -8.70
C PHE A 282 14.86 23.18 -8.06
N ILE A 283 14.15 22.75 -6.99
CA ILE A 283 13.23 23.64 -6.26
C ILE A 283 13.97 24.82 -5.64
N GLU A 284 15.15 24.61 -5.10
CA GLU A 284 15.99 25.68 -4.57
C GLU A 284 16.43 26.67 -5.67
N ALA A 285 16.75 26.16 -6.88
CA ALA A 285 17.10 26.99 -8.02
C ALA A 285 15.95 27.84 -8.58
N LEU A 286 14.69 27.52 -8.26
CA LEU A 286 13.55 28.38 -8.63
C LEU A 286 13.58 29.74 -7.90
N ALA A 287 14.12 29.79 -6.69
CA ALA A 287 14.04 30.98 -5.83
C ALA A 287 14.74 32.22 -6.39
N PRO A 288 15.93 32.18 -7.00
CA PRO A 288 16.57 33.34 -7.59
C PRO A 288 15.77 33.97 -8.75
N THR A 289 15.09 33.16 -9.55
CA THR A 289 14.40 33.60 -10.78
C THR A 289 12.94 33.94 -10.52
N PHE A 290 12.23 33.09 -9.77
CA PHE A 290 10.78 33.23 -9.54
C PHE A 290 10.41 33.74 -8.15
N GLY A 291 11.36 33.83 -7.21
CA GLY A 291 11.07 34.05 -5.81
C GLY A 291 10.85 32.74 -5.04
N ARG A 292 10.71 32.87 -3.72
CA ARG A 292 10.51 31.69 -2.87
C ARG A 292 9.19 30.97 -3.21
N PRO A 293 9.19 29.64 -3.31
CA PRO A 293 7.95 28.88 -3.45
C PRO A 293 6.97 29.22 -2.30
N LEU A 294 5.69 29.37 -2.63
CA LEU A 294 4.61 29.49 -1.65
C LEU A 294 4.40 28.16 -0.92
N GLU A 295 4.49 27.08 -1.68
CA GLU A 295 4.40 25.71 -1.19
C GLU A 295 5.44 24.86 -1.88
N ALA A 296 6.04 23.93 -1.16
CA ALA A 296 6.91 22.90 -1.71
C ALA A 296 6.78 21.62 -0.88
N ASP A 297 6.87 20.46 -1.55
CA ASP A 297 6.96 19.17 -0.88
C ASP A 297 8.33 19.08 -0.17
N PRO A 298 8.37 19.05 1.18
CA PRO A 298 9.63 19.13 1.92
C PRO A 298 10.43 17.82 1.89
N ILE A 299 9.80 16.70 1.55
CA ILE A 299 10.37 15.36 1.70
C ILE A 299 10.79 14.79 0.35
N PHE A 300 9.83 14.51 -0.50
CA PHE A 300 10.08 13.89 -1.81
C PHE A 300 10.38 14.92 -2.91
N CYS A 301 10.15 16.20 -2.63
CA CYS A 301 10.40 17.31 -3.56
C CYS A 301 9.67 17.12 -4.91
N ARG A 302 8.43 16.63 -4.87
CA ARG A 302 7.65 16.31 -6.07
C ARG A 302 6.71 17.42 -6.51
N ARG A 303 6.50 18.43 -5.66
CA ARG A 303 5.64 19.57 -5.95
C ARG A 303 6.27 20.86 -5.47
N ALA A 304 6.08 21.90 -6.24
CA ALA A 304 6.35 23.28 -5.83
C ALA A 304 5.30 24.18 -6.47
N THR A 305 4.89 25.21 -5.75
CA THR A 305 3.99 26.26 -6.24
C THR A 305 4.65 27.60 -6.05
N ILE A 306 4.75 28.39 -7.10
CA ILE A 306 5.30 29.75 -7.08
C ILE A 306 4.28 30.76 -7.56
N LEU A 307 4.40 31.97 -7.06
CA LEU A 307 3.64 33.13 -7.55
C LEU A 307 4.43 33.80 -8.67
N SER A 308 3.79 34.02 -9.82
CA SER A 308 4.37 34.73 -10.95
C SER A 308 3.51 35.93 -11.33
N ILE A 309 4.16 36.97 -11.84
CA ILE A 309 3.52 38.23 -12.22
C ILE A 309 3.98 38.63 -13.62
N SER A 310 3.04 38.91 -14.50
CA SER A 310 3.31 39.49 -15.83
C SER A 310 2.48 40.75 -16.05
N GLY A 311 3.11 41.91 -15.90
CA GLY A 311 2.43 43.19 -15.88
C GLY A 311 1.45 43.27 -14.70
N THR A 312 0.16 43.38 -14.97
CA THR A 312 -0.92 43.40 -13.95
C THR A 312 -1.53 42.02 -13.71
N PHE A 313 -1.13 41.00 -14.44
CA PHE A 313 -1.68 39.66 -14.35
C PHE A 313 -0.86 38.82 -13.36
N THR A 314 -1.52 38.32 -12.32
CA THR A 314 -0.94 37.48 -11.28
C THR A 314 -1.48 36.07 -11.39
N PHE A 315 -0.60 35.09 -11.34
CA PHE A 315 -0.96 33.68 -11.45
C PHE A 315 0.01 32.80 -10.66
N LEU A 316 -0.44 31.60 -10.33
CA LEU A 316 0.37 30.56 -9.71
C LEU A 316 0.90 29.61 -10.79
N VAL A 317 2.15 29.17 -10.62
CA VAL A 317 2.75 28.11 -11.41
C VAL A 317 2.95 26.91 -10.50
N HIS A 318 2.26 25.83 -10.82
CA HIS A 318 2.38 24.56 -10.12
C HIS A 318 3.35 23.66 -10.87
N PHE A 319 4.39 23.21 -10.21
CA PHE A 319 5.36 22.25 -10.71
C PHE A 319 5.01 20.87 -10.16
N ALA A 320 4.71 19.92 -11.04
CA ALA A 320 4.65 18.50 -10.71
C ALA A 320 5.93 17.84 -11.21
N ILE A 321 6.84 17.51 -10.30
CA ILE A 321 8.17 16.99 -10.60
C ILE A 321 8.12 15.46 -10.58
N PRO A 322 8.42 14.77 -11.71
CA PRO A 322 8.29 13.32 -11.82
C PRO A 322 9.35 12.57 -11.00
N LEU A 323 9.10 11.28 -10.74
CA LEU A 323 10.07 10.40 -10.06
C LEU A 323 11.38 10.30 -10.87
N GLN A 324 11.28 10.28 -12.18
CA GLN A 324 12.44 10.12 -13.10
C GLN A 324 13.10 11.46 -13.44
N PHE A 325 12.89 12.50 -12.65
CA PHE A 325 13.62 13.77 -12.80
C PHE A 325 15.14 13.55 -12.61
N PRO A 326 16.02 14.14 -13.44
CA PRO A 326 15.76 15.08 -14.55
C PRO A 326 15.53 14.42 -15.92
N LYS A 327 15.51 13.08 -16.02
CA LYS A 327 15.25 12.35 -17.28
C LYS A 327 13.92 12.76 -17.90
N GLN A 328 12.92 13.00 -17.05
CA GLN A 328 11.62 13.56 -17.43
C GLN A 328 11.49 14.97 -16.87
N GLN A 329 10.93 15.86 -17.68
CA GLN A 329 10.68 17.25 -17.31
C GLN A 329 9.51 17.38 -16.32
N PRO A 330 9.49 18.42 -15.46
CA PRO A 330 8.31 18.76 -14.66
C PRO A 330 7.11 19.09 -15.56
N VAL A 331 5.92 18.72 -15.08
CA VAL A 331 4.66 19.17 -15.69
C VAL A 331 4.25 20.47 -15.00
N LEU A 332 3.96 21.51 -15.82
CA LEU A 332 3.54 22.81 -15.32
C LEU A 332 2.03 22.95 -15.44
N THR A 333 1.41 23.64 -14.50
CA THR A 333 0.01 24.05 -14.57
C THR A 333 -0.09 25.48 -14.07
N LEU A 334 -0.72 26.35 -14.86
CA LEU A 334 -0.93 27.74 -14.50
C LEU A 334 -2.33 27.90 -13.87
N GLN A 335 -2.42 28.64 -12.78
CA GLN A 335 -3.68 28.94 -12.10
C GLN A 335 -3.84 30.45 -11.95
N SER A 336 -4.94 31.00 -12.43
CA SER A 336 -5.22 32.42 -12.27
C SER A 336 -5.55 32.73 -10.80
N SER A 337 -4.98 33.82 -10.27
CA SER A 337 -5.38 34.38 -8.98
C SER A 337 -6.51 35.43 -9.10
N GLN A 338 -6.89 35.78 -10.34
CA GLN A 338 -7.80 36.89 -10.63
C GLN A 338 -9.10 36.46 -11.32
N HIS A 339 -9.12 35.26 -11.88
CA HIS A 339 -10.25 34.75 -12.70
C HIS A 339 -10.73 33.40 -12.18
N CYS A 340 -12.05 33.29 -12.02
CA CYS A 340 -12.72 32.05 -11.59
C CYS A 340 -13.75 31.59 -12.60
N ASN A 341 -14.00 30.30 -12.59
CA ASN A 341 -15.12 29.68 -13.28
C ASN A 341 -16.47 30.07 -12.63
N ALA A 342 -17.59 29.73 -13.27
CA ALA A 342 -18.94 30.01 -12.76
C ALA A 342 -19.23 29.37 -11.39
N ASP A 343 -18.54 28.29 -11.06
CA ASP A 343 -18.62 27.59 -9.77
C ASP A 343 -17.71 28.18 -8.67
N GLY A 344 -16.99 29.27 -8.99
CA GLY A 344 -16.06 29.92 -8.06
C GLY A 344 -14.67 29.29 -8.00
N THR A 345 -14.39 28.22 -8.75
CA THR A 345 -13.04 27.63 -8.81
C THR A 345 -12.11 28.48 -9.67
N PRO A 346 -10.81 28.64 -9.29
CA PRO A 346 -9.85 29.36 -10.12
C PRO A 346 -9.70 28.73 -11.51
N ILE A 347 -9.55 29.55 -12.53
CA ILE A 347 -9.26 29.07 -13.89
C ILE A 347 -7.84 28.50 -13.91
N MET A 348 -7.69 27.29 -14.42
CA MET A 348 -6.41 26.58 -14.56
C MET A 348 -6.14 26.24 -16.03
N SER A 349 -4.86 26.29 -16.43
CA SER A 349 -4.43 25.80 -17.75
C SER A 349 -4.51 24.26 -17.81
N PRO A 350 -4.59 23.68 -19.00
CA PRO A 350 -4.20 22.29 -19.20
C PRO A 350 -2.77 22.04 -18.69
N PRO A 351 -2.39 20.77 -18.35
CA PRO A 351 -1.02 20.41 -18.04
C PRO A 351 -0.08 20.73 -19.22
N ILE A 352 1.00 21.44 -18.95
CA ILE A 352 1.98 21.87 -19.92
C ILE A 352 3.24 21.01 -19.75
N ASN A 353 3.61 20.28 -20.76
CA ASN A 353 4.79 19.43 -20.83
C ASN A 353 5.55 19.57 -22.17
N ASP A 354 5.17 20.53 -23.01
CA ASP A 354 5.79 20.81 -24.31
C ASP A 354 6.57 22.12 -24.25
N TYR A 355 7.76 22.06 -23.63
CA TYR A 355 8.69 23.15 -23.53
C TYR A 355 10.14 22.62 -23.62
N PRO A 356 11.13 23.46 -24.00
CA PRO A 356 12.51 23.02 -24.13
C PRO A 356 13.03 22.40 -22.83
N TRP A 357 13.57 21.18 -22.93
CA TRP A 357 14.10 20.44 -21.81
C TRP A 357 15.29 19.57 -22.19
N SER A 358 16.32 19.57 -21.33
CA SER A 358 17.41 18.61 -21.42
C SER A 358 17.82 18.12 -20.03
N PRO A 359 17.91 16.81 -19.80
CA PRO A 359 18.41 16.27 -18.53
C PRO A 359 19.90 16.53 -18.28
N ARG A 360 20.62 17.09 -19.27
CA ARG A 360 22.05 17.43 -19.18
C ARG A 360 22.30 18.86 -18.68
N TRP A 361 21.27 19.69 -18.67
CA TRP A 361 21.38 21.05 -18.12
C TRP A 361 21.55 21.00 -16.60
N ASP A 362 22.24 21.99 -16.08
CA ASP A 362 22.21 22.20 -14.63
C ASP A 362 20.87 22.79 -14.19
N GLN A 363 20.64 22.83 -12.89
CA GLN A 363 19.35 23.25 -12.36
C GLN A 363 19.04 24.73 -12.65
N ALA A 364 20.06 25.58 -12.71
CA ALA A 364 19.89 27.00 -13.02
C ALA A 364 19.46 27.19 -14.47
N GLU A 365 20.13 26.52 -15.41
CA GLU A 365 19.76 26.56 -16.83
C GLU A 365 18.36 25.97 -17.06
N MET A 366 17.99 24.87 -16.39
CA MET A 366 16.64 24.32 -16.45
C MET A 366 15.58 25.37 -16.06
N VAL A 367 15.85 26.10 -14.98
CA VAL A 367 14.94 27.13 -14.47
C VAL A 367 14.86 28.32 -15.41
N GLU A 368 15.98 28.79 -15.98
CA GLU A 368 16.00 29.88 -16.97
C GLU A 368 15.17 29.53 -18.22
N ARG A 369 15.32 28.32 -18.75
CA ARG A 369 14.54 27.86 -19.91
C ARG A 369 13.03 27.79 -19.63
N ILE A 370 12.66 27.37 -18.42
CA ILE A 370 11.25 27.40 -17.99
C ILE A 370 10.77 28.84 -17.87
N TYR A 371 11.59 29.74 -17.33
CA TYR A 371 11.22 31.16 -17.17
C TYR A 371 11.01 31.82 -18.54
N ASP A 372 11.93 31.62 -19.49
CA ASP A 372 11.79 32.16 -20.86
C ASP A 372 10.51 31.65 -21.52
N PHE A 373 10.25 30.34 -21.42
CA PHE A 373 9.02 29.74 -21.95
C PHE A 373 7.76 30.34 -21.29
N LEU A 374 7.76 30.47 -19.96
CA LEU A 374 6.61 31.02 -19.24
C LEU A 374 6.37 32.50 -19.52
N THR A 375 7.38 33.26 -19.93
CA THR A 375 7.24 34.65 -20.34
C THR A 375 6.34 34.79 -21.56
N ASP A 376 6.45 33.88 -22.52
CA ASP A 376 5.58 33.83 -23.69
C ASP A 376 4.22 33.19 -23.36
N GLU A 377 4.23 32.07 -22.62
CA GLU A 377 3.04 31.31 -22.31
C GLU A 377 2.05 32.04 -21.38
N CYS A 378 2.52 32.96 -20.55
CA CYS A 378 1.64 33.75 -19.70
C CYS A 378 0.65 34.63 -20.49
N GLN A 379 1.01 35.08 -21.69
CA GLN A 379 0.12 35.84 -22.56
C GLN A 379 -1.00 34.95 -23.13
N ASN A 380 -0.65 33.73 -23.52
CA ASN A 380 -1.61 32.71 -23.98
C ASN A 380 -2.59 32.39 -22.86
N PHE A 381 -2.07 32.17 -21.65
CA PHE A 381 -2.89 31.85 -20.48
C PHE A 381 -3.82 33.00 -20.07
N LYS A 382 -3.33 34.25 -20.13
CA LYS A 382 -4.16 35.44 -19.88
C LYS A 382 -5.33 35.51 -20.86
N LYS A 383 -5.06 35.28 -22.16
CA LYS A 383 -6.10 35.23 -23.18
C LYS A 383 -7.08 34.11 -22.92
N PHE A 384 -6.59 32.91 -22.61
CA PHE A 384 -7.42 31.75 -22.24
C PHE A 384 -8.37 32.07 -21.08
N CYS A 385 -7.88 32.73 -20.01
CA CYS A 385 -8.73 33.16 -18.90
C CYS A 385 -9.83 34.16 -19.33
N SER A 386 -9.48 35.11 -20.23
CA SER A 386 -10.45 36.09 -20.73
C SER A 386 -11.53 35.46 -21.58
N ASP A 387 -11.15 34.51 -22.47
CA ASP A 387 -12.08 33.80 -23.33
C ASP A 387 -13.01 32.88 -22.50
N ALA A 388 -12.52 32.22 -21.47
CA ALA A 388 -13.31 31.40 -20.56
C ALA A 388 -14.40 32.20 -19.84
N ILE A 389 -14.09 33.43 -19.39
CA ILE A 389 -15.07 34.32 -18.76
C ILE A 389 -16.12 34.80 -19.78
N THR A 390 -15.72 35.06 -21.02
CA THR A 390 -16.62 35.54 -22.07
C THR A 390 -17.61 34.46 -22.48
N GLN A 391 -17.23 33.18 -22.44
CA GLN A 391 -18.10 32.05 -22.74
C GLN A 391 -19.10 31.71 -21.62
N GLN A 392 -18.87 32.25 -20.42
CA GLN A 392 -19.76 32.06 -19.24
C GLN A 392 -20.84 33.14 -19.12
N LYS A 393 -20.77 34.18 -19.95
CA LYS A 393 -21.80 35.24 -20.05
C LYS A 393 -22.79 34.96 -21.15
#